data_e04810b1011fc837b616622ebd437c5a
#
_entry.id   e04810b1011fc837b616622ebd437c5a
#
_cell.length_a   1.000
_cell.length_b   1.000
_cell.length_c   1.000
_cell.angle_alpha   90.00
_cell.angle_beta   90.00
_cell.angle_gamma   90.00
#
_symmetry.space_group_name_H-M   'P 1'
#
loop_
_entity.id
_entity.type
_entity.pdbx_description
1 polymer ?
#
loop_
_entity_poly.entity_id
_entity_poly.type
_entity_poly.pdbx_seq_one_letter_code
_entity_poly.pdbx_strand_id
1 'polypeptide(L)' 'MASLRVLNESDLKALRRIRPEDAARYLQSGVTALEIRMKAQAGECPFCRAEKTPSSKTWHYRVNLNLLIRAKNGEFGVW' A
#
# COMPACT_ATOMS: atom_id res chain seq x y z
N MET A 1 3.38 -19.42 15.48
CA MET A 1 2.97 -18.96 14.16
C MET A 1 3.00 -17.45 14.08
N ALA A 2 3.58 -16.93 13.05
CA ALA A 2 3.60 -15.51 12.87
C ALA A 2 2.22 -15.05 12.37
N SER A 3 1.44 -14.49 13.25
CA SER A 3 0.23 -13.81 12.83
C SER A 3 0.62 -12.59 11.99
N LEU A 4 -0.28 -12.13 11.16
CA LEU A 4 -0.08 -10.88 10.46
C LEU A 4 -0.02 -9.76 11.50
N ARG A 5 1.18 -9.24 11.68
CA ARG A 5 1.38 -8.19 12.65
C ARG A 5 0.74 -6.90 12.15
N VAL A 6 0.00 -6.26 13.03
CA VAL A 6 -0.53 -4.93 12.75
C VAL A 6 0.63 -3.95 12.78
N LEU A 7 0.73 -3.14 11.73
CA LEU A 7 1.74 -2.10 11.66
C LEU A 7 1.12 -0.77 12.09
N ASN A 8 1.89 0.03 12.79
CA ASN A 8 1.50 1.40 13.11
C ASN A 8 2.34 2.39 12.30
N GLU A 9 2.06 3.67 12.47
CA GLU A 9 2.75 4.73 11.74
C GLU A 9 4.26 4.72 11.99
N SER A 10 4.68 4.47 13.23
CA SER A 10 6.09 4.38 13.57
C SER A 10 6.77 3.21 12.86
N ASP A 11 6.10 2.07 12.77
CA ASP A 11 6.62 0.91 12.04
C ASP A 11 6.83 1.25 10.57
N LEU A 12 5.88 1.94 9.95
CA LEU A 12 6.00 2.34 8.56
C LEU A 12 7.17 3.29 8.32
N LYS A 13 7.36 4.24 9.23
CA LYS A 13 8.46 5.20 9.13
C LYS A 13 9.83 4.55 9.26
N ALA A 14 9.90 3.42 9.94
CA ALA A 14 11.15 2.67 10.10
C ALA A 14 11.50 1.84 8.87
N LEU A 15 10.55 1.64 7.96
CA LEU A 15 10.80 0.87 6.75
C LEU A 15 11.51 1.72 5.71
N ARG A 16 12.49 1.14 5.04
CA ARG A 16 13.15 1.80 3.91
C ARG A 16 12.19 1.98 2.74
N ARG A 17 11.31 1.02 2.58
CA ARG A 17 10.36 0.97 1.48
C ARG A 17 9.08 0.32 1.98
N ILE A 18 7.96 0.98 1.74
CA ILE A 18 6.65 0.45 2.09
C ILE A 18 6.12 -0.34 0.91
N ARG A 19 5.83 -1.61 1.15
CA ARG A 19 5.26 -2.49 0.13
C ARG A 19 3.75 -2.53 0.26
N PRO A 20 3.02 -2.99 -0.79
CA PRO A 20 1.58 -3.17 -0.68
C PRO A 20 1.16 -4.04 0.51
N GLU A 21 1.94 -5.06 0.84
CA GLU A 21 1.71 -5.90 2.02
C GLU A 21 1.74 -5.10 3.31
N ASP A 22 2.70 -4.19 3.43
CA ASP A 22 2.84 -3.35 4.61
C ASP A 22 1.66 -2.37 4.72
N ALA A 23 1.24 -1.81 3.59
CA ALA A 23 0.09 -0.92 3.55
C ALA A 23 -1.18 -1.65 3.98
N ALA A 24 -1.38 -2.89 3.51
CA ALA A 24 -2.53 -3.69 3.89
C ALA A 24 -2.57 -3.95 5.40
N ARG A 25 -1.42 -4.27 5.99
CA ARG A 25 -1.32 -4.47 7.45
C ARG A 25 -1.61 -3.21 8.23
N TYR A 26 -1.20 -2.07 7.71
CA TYR A 26 -1.44 -0.79 8.37
C TYR A 26 -2.91 -0.40 8.33
N LEU A 27 -3.57 -0.56 7.18
CA LEU A 27 -4.96 -0.13 6.99
C LEU A 27 -5.96 -0.96 7.79
N GLN A 28 -5.73 -2.26 7.91
CA GLN A 28 -6.59 -3.17 8.69
C GLN A 28 -8.08 -3.16 8.32
N SER A 29 -8.39 -2.72 7.12
CA SER A 29 -9.80 -2.54 6.71
C SER A 29 -10.31 -3.70 5.85
N GLY A 30 -9.64 -4.85 5.91
CA GLY A 30 -9.97 -5.97 5.05
C GLY A 30 -9.36 -5.85 3.66
N VAL A 31 -8.61 -4.80 3.40
CA VAL A 31 -7.93 -4.59 2.13
C VAL A 31 -6.73 -5.51 2.06
N THR A 32 -6.61 -6.26 0.96
CA THR A 32 -5.48 -7.16 0.77
C THR A 32 -4.39 -6.52 -0.08
N ALA A 33 -3.18 -7.07 0.02
CA ALA A 33 -2.07 -6.61 -0.82
C ALA A 33 -2.40 -6.79 -2.31
N LEU A 34 -3.10 -7.87 -2.66
CA LEU A 34 -3.51 -8.12 -4.04
C LEU A 34 -4.44 -7.01 -4.55
N GLU A 35 -5.41 -6.60 -3.74
CA GLU A 35 -6.31 -5.52 -4.11
C GLU A 35 -5.56 -4.21 -4.34
N ILE A 36 -4.61 -3.89 -3.46
CA ILE A 36 -3.79 -2.69 -3.60
C ILE A 36 -3.02 -2.72 -4.92
N ARG A 37 -2.42 -3.87 -5.24
CA ARG A 37 -1.68 -4.02 -6.50
C ARG A 37 -2.58 -3.84 -7.72
N MET A 38 -3.74 -4.49 -7.71
CA MET A 38 -4.68 -4.39 -8.82
C MET A 38 -5.20 -2.97 -9.01
N LYS A 39 -5.55 -2.31 -7.93
CA LYS A 39 -6.02 -0.92 -7.99
C LYS A 39 -4.91 0.03 -8.44
N ALA A 40 -3.68 -0.20 -7.99
CA ALA A 40 -2.54 0.61 -8.41
C ALA A 40 -2.27 0.45 -9.91
N GLN A 41 -2.38 -0.77 -10.44
CA GLN A 41 -2.21 -1.02 -11.86
C GLN A 41 -3.29 -0.32 -12.69
N ALA A 42 -4.50 -0.23 -12.15
CA ALA A 42 -5.61 0.46 -12.81
C ALA A 42 -5.54 1.99 -12.64
N GLY A 43 -4.60 2.49 -11.84
CA GLY A 43 -4.48 3.92 -11.55
C GLY A 43 -5.55 4.42 -10.58
N GLU A 44 -6.16 3.53 -9.83
CA GLU A 44 -7.28 3.86 -8.93
C GLU A 44 -6.90 3.87 -7.45
N CYS A 45 -5.66 3.52 -7.12
CA CYS A 45 -5.24 3.51 -5.71
C CYS A 45 -4.74 4.89 -5.30
N PRO A 46 -5.32 5.50 -4.26
CA PRO A 46 -4.95 6.86 -3.86
C PRO A 46 -3.58 6.97 -3.21
N PHE A 47 -3.03 5.89 -2.68
CA PHE A 47 -1.76 5.92 -1.93
C PHE A 47 -0.66 5.05 -2.54
N CYS A 48 -0.95 4.32 -3.58
CA CYS A 48 0.02 3.42 -4.21
C CYS A 48 0.03 3.62 -5.72
N ARG A 49 1.22 3.74 -6.28
CA ARG A 49 1.40 3.86 -7.72
C ARG A 49 2.09 2.60 -8.23
N ALA A 50 1.60 2.07 -9.35
CA ALA A 50 2.22 0.96 -10.03
C ALA A 50 2.97 1.50 -11.26
N GLU A 51 4.21 1.05 -11.44
CA GLU A 51 5.05 1.45 -12.56
C GLU A 51 5.62 0.21 -13.21
N LYS A 52 5.72 0.24 -14.52
CA LYS A 52 6.29 -0.85 -15.30
C LYS A 52 6.99 -0.27 -16.50
N THR A 53 8.26 -0.63 -16.68
CA THR A 53 9.00 -0.20 -17.86
C THR A 53 8.60 -1.06 -19.07
N PRO A 54 8.68 -0.54 -20.29
CA PRO A 54 8.33 -1.33 -21.50
C PRO A 54 9.13 -2.61 -21.65
N SER A 55 10.36 -2.63 -21.14
CA SER A 55 11.24 -3.80 -21.25
C SER A 55 11.09 -4.79 -20.11
N SER A 56 10.28 -4.45 -19.08
CA SER A 56 10.11 -5.28 -17.90
C SER A 56 8.73 -5.92 -17.87
N LYS A 57 8.68 -7.16 -17.42
CA LYS A 57 7.41 -7.86 -17.16
C LYS A 57 6.98 -7.70 -15.72
N THR A 58 7.78 -7.03 -14.89
CA THR A 58 7.56 -6.90 -13.47
C THR A 58 7.03 -5.51 -13.14
N TRP A 59 5.96 -5.48 -12.38
CA TRP A 59 5.41 -4.23 -11.85
C TRP A 59 6.18 -3.81 -10.62
N HIS A 60 6.45 -2.51 -10.50
CA HIS A 60 7.02 -1.90 -9.31
C HIS A 60 5.97 -1.03 -8.65
N TYR A 61 5.88 -1.13 -7.34
CA TYR A 61 4.86 -0.40 -6.57
C TYR A 61 5.52 0.59 -5.64
N ARG A 62 4.97 1.80 -5.60
CA ARG A 62 5.42 2.85 -4.70
C ARG A 62 4.26 3.28 -3.83
N VAL A 63 4.41 3.12 -2.53
CA VAL A 63 3.41 3.55 -1.56
C VAL A 63 3.84 4.88 -0.97
N ASN A 64 2.95 5.87 -1.02
CA ASN A 64 3.19 7.17 -0.40
C ASN A 64 2.73 7.12 1.05
N LEU A 65 3.65 7.29 1.99
CA LEU A 65 3.35 7.21 3.42
C LEU A 65 2.31 8.24 3.84
N ASN A 66 2.45 9.49 3.41
CA ASN A 66 1.52 10.53 3.82
C ASN A 66 0.10 10.26 3.33
N LEU A 67 -0.03 9.83 2.10
CA LEU A 67 -1.34 9.48 1.53
C LEU A 67 -1.93 8.25 2.21
N LEU A 68 -1.09 7.29 2.56
CA LEU A 68 -1.53 6.10 3.28
C LEU A 68 -2.09 6.45 4.66
N ILE A 69 -1.41 7.33 5.38
CA ILE A 69 -1.86 7.79 6.69
C ILE A 69 -3.20 8.52 6.57
N ARG A 70 -3.33 9.38 5.56
CA ARG A 70 -4.57 10.10 5.32
C ARG A 70 -5.73 9.17 4.96
N ALA A 71 -5.44 8.13 4.19
CA ALA A 71 -6.44 7.11 3.86
C ALA A 71 -6.93 6.40 5.12
N LYS A 72 -6.02 6.03 6.00
CA LYS A 72 -6.39 5.38 7.26
C LYS A 72 -7.22 6.30 8.15
N ASN A 73 -6.93 7.60 8.14
CA ASN A 73 -7.65 8.58 8.92
C ASN A 73 -9.02 8.94 8.34
N GLY A 74 -9.38 8.36 7.20
CA GLY A 74 -10.68 8.57 6.60
C GLY A 74 -10.82 9.85 5.79
N GLU A 75 -9.71 10.51 5.44
CA GLU A 75 -9.77 11.75 4.66
C GLU A 75 -10.25 11.52 3.23
N PHE A 76 -10.10 10.28 2.73
CA PHE A 76 -10.66 9.87 1.45
C PHE A 76 -10.90 8.35 1.48
N GLY A 77 -11.75 7.89 0.59
CA GLY A 77 -12.07 6.47 0.53
C GLY A 77 -10.90 5.62 0.04
N VAL A 78 -10.79 4.40 0.56
CA VAL A 78 -9.79 3.45 0.08
C VAL A 78 -10.24 2.85 -1.25
N TRP A 79 -11.45 2.58 -1.43
CA TRP A 79 -12.23 2.26 -2.66
C TRP A 79 -13.54 1.62 -2.30
#